data_9641c2b2aeb990c0b034bbbb377c23bd
#
_entry.id   9641c2b2aeb990c0b034bbbb377c23bd
#
_cell.length_a   1.000
_cell.length_b   1.000
_cell.length_c   1.000
_cell.angle_alpha   90.00
_cell.angle_beta   90.00
_cell.angle_gamma   90.00
#
_symmetry.space_group_name_H-M   'P 1'
#
loop_
_entity.id
_entity.type
_entity.pdbx_description
1 polymer ?
#
loop_
_entity_poly.entity_id
_entity_poly.type
_entity_poly.pdbx_seq_one_letter_code
_entity_poly.pdbx_strand_id
1 'polypeptide(L)'
;KMAVGWTTIDGNKYYFDKETGVMATGDVTIDGQKYHFNSNGILSNTTSPTGSRTIKNYLAGALQPVGQALYVWGGGWNDSTRKGTSQTMTDFYNSQSSSYDYNNYRDLSTANRAKGFDCSGFVGWSAYQVMQSKSGVGSGYTVVSGEIGSYYKSMGWGSILTQANLASDDWTVYPGDVGYDSGHTWIILGQCADKSAVIVHSTPNAGV
;
A
#
# COMPACT_ATOMS: atom_id res chain seq x y z
N LYS A 1 32.84 -0.25 19.06
CA LYS A 1 31.90 -1.13 19.76
C LYS A 1 30.93 -1.64 18.71
N MET A 2 30.74 -2.95 18.63
CA MET A 2 29.83 -3.56 17.67
C MET A 2 28.38 -3.15 18.01
N ALA A 3 27.59 -2.78 17.01
CA ALA A 3 26.17 -2.48 17.22
C ALA A 3 25.43 -3.79 17.55
N VAL A 4 24.53 -3.77 18.52
CA VAL A 4 23.65 -4.87 18.87
C VAL A 4 22.24 -4.34 19.14
N GLY A 5 21.23 -5.13 18.86
CA GLY A 5 19.83 -4.71 18.97
C GLY A 5 19.42 -3.75 17.84
N TRP A 6 18.37 -3.00 18.08
CA TRP A 6 17.84 -2.03 17.11
C TRP A 6 18.82 -0.86 16.92
N THR A 7 19.16 -0.55 15.67
CA THR A 7 20.08 0.51 15.29
C THR A 7 19.52 1.27 14.09
N THR A 8 19.65 2.60 14.10
CA THR A 8 19.30 3.45 12.96
C THR A 8 20.58 3.98 12.32
N ILE A 9 20.77 3.76 11.02
CA ILE A 9 21.93 4.23 10.23
C ILE A 9 21.34 4.93 9.00
N ASP A 10 21.70 6.18 8.78
CA ASP A 10 21.25 7.01 7.65
C ASP A 10 19.71 6.99 7.45
N GLY A 11 18.97 7.06 8.57
CA GLY A 11 17.50 7.03 8.56
C GLY A 11 16.87 5.64 8.42
N ASN A 12 17.65 4.62 8.11
CA ASN A 12 17.17 3.24 7.97
C ASN A 12 17.31 2.46 9.28
N LYS A 13 16.31 1.63 9.60
CA LYS A 13 16.34 0.77 10.79
C LYS A 13 16.91 -0.61 10.46
N TYR A 14 17.80 -1.08 11.33
CA TYR A 14 18.44 -2.39 11.30
C TYR A 14 18.26 -3.08 12.66
N TYR A 15 18.39 -4.39 12.67
CA TYR A 15 18.51 -5.15 13.90
C TYR A 15 19.74 -6.04 13.83
N PHE A 16 20.56 -5.95 14.84
CA PHE A 16 21.73 -6.83 15.05
C PHE A 16 21.42 -7.75 16.21
N ASP A 17 21.58 -9.04 16.00
CA ASP A 17 21.35 -10.02 17.06
C ASP A 17 22.12 -9.66 18.33
N LYS A 18 21.46 -9.74 19.49
CA LYS A 18 22.01 -9.23 20.76
C LYS A 18 23.19 -10.04 21.25
N GLU A 19 23.31 -11.32 20.85
CA GLU A 19 24.35 -12.23 21.29
C GLU A 19 25.49 -12.30 20.28
N THR A 20 25.15 -12.44 19.01
CA THR A 20 26.12 -12.68 17.92
C THR A 20 26.54 -11.40 17.18
N GLY A 21 25.74 -10.32 17.26
CA GLY A 21 25.94 -9.11 16.47
C GLY A 21 25.65 -9.27 14.97
N VAL A 22 25.08 -10.40 14.55
CA VAL A 22 24.76 -10.66 13.14
C VAL A 22 23.57 -9.79 12.75
N MET A 23 23.68 -9.13 11.59
CA MET A 23 22.60 -8.31 11.01
C MET A 23 21.43 -9.18 10.57
N ALA A 24 20.24 -8.84 10.99
CA ALA A 24 19.01 -9.52 10.57
C ALA A 24 18.71 -9.24 9.09
N THR A 25 18.35 -10.30 8.34
CA THR A 25 17.86 -10.26 6.97
C THR A 25 16.71 -11.25 6.82
N GLY A 26 15.75 -10.99 5.92
CA GLY A 26 14.57 -11.84 5.76
C GLY A 26 13.61 -11.75 6.96
N ASP A 27 12.84 -12.81 7.18
CA ASP A 27 11.83 -12.86 8.25
C ASP A 27 12.48 -13.28 9.58
N VAL A 28 12.43 -12.40 10.57
CA VAL A 28 13.02 -12.63 11.91
C VAL A 28 11.97 -12.32 12.98
N THR A 29 11.91 -13.16 14.01
CA THR A 29 11.07 -12.91 15.20
C THR A 29 11.93 -12.28 16.30
N ILE A 30 11.57 -11.07 16.73
CA ILE A 30 12.29 -10.32 17.77
C ILE A 30 11.29 -10.01 18.88
N ASP A 31 11.58 -10.41 20.09
CA ASP A 31 10.73 -10.23 21.28
C ASP A 31 9.26 -10.68 21.04
N GLY A 32 9.08 -11.80 20.29
CA GLY A 32 7.77 -12.36 19.96
C GLY A 32 7.04 -11.71 18.77
N GLN A 33 7.60 -10.66 18.18
CA GLN A 33 7.04 -9.96 17.03
C GLN A 33 7.83 -10.29 15.76
N LYS A 34 7.14 -10.55 14.65
CA LYS A 34 7.77 -10.83 13.35
C LYS A 34 8.11 -9.52 12.63
N TYR A 35 9.32 -9.47 12.12
CA TYR A 35 9.86 -8.39 11.30
C TYR A 35 10.42 -8.95 10.01
N HIS A 36 10.38 -8.16 8.96
CA HIS A 36 11.04 -8.49 7.70
C HIS A 36 12.12 -7.45 7.42
N PHE A 37 13.33 -7.91 7.12
CA PHE A 37 14.46 -7.10 6.69
C PHE A 37 14.81 -7.46 5.25
N ASN A 38 15.07 -6.47 4.41
CA ASN A 38 15.55 -6.74 3.06
C ASN A 38 16.96 -7.35 3.06
N SER A 39 17.48 -7.69 1.87
CA SER A 39 18.82 -8.29 1.74
C SER A 39 19.96 -7.39 2.23
N ASN A 40 19.74 -6.09 2.36
CA ASN A 40 20.69 -5.12 2.90
C ASN A 40 20.51 -4.91 4.42
N GLY A 41 19.66 -5.69 5.08
CA GLY A 41 19.39 -5.60 6.51
C GLY A 41 18.49 -4.42 6.91
N ILE A 42 17.93 -3.69 5.97
CA ILE A 42 17.03 -2.58 6.28
C ILE A 42 15.67 -3.15 6.66
N LEU A 43 15.12 -2.70 7.81
CA LEU A 43 13.78 -3.05 8.20
C LEU A 43 12.81 -2.57 7.11
N SER A 44 12.29 -3.51 6.37
CA SER A 44 11.11 -3.30 5.54
C SER A 44 9.93 -3.35 6.49
N ASN A 45 9.14 -2.31 6.61
CA ASN A 45 7.97 -2.25 7.49
C ASN A 45 6.86 -3.21 7.03
N THR A 46 7.21 -4.46 6.78
CA THR A 46 6.32 -5.51 6.30
C THR A 46 6.07 -6.57 7.35
N THR A 47 5.55 -6.18 8.50
CA THR A 47 4.59 -7.08 9.11
C THR A 47 3.33 -6.94 8.28
N SER A 48 3.17 -7.79 7.26
CA SER A 48 1.82 -8.03 6.72
C SER A 48 0.91 -8.23 7.94
N PRO A 49 -0.14 -7.44 8.11
CA PRO A 49 -1.06 -7.66 9.22
C PRO A 49 -1.79 -8.99 8.99
N THR A 50 -1.13 -10.11 9.33
CA THR A 50 -1.74 -11.42 9.44
C THR A 50 -2.55 -11.42 10.74
N GLY A 51 -3.58 -10.62 10.77
CA GLY A 51 -4.39 -10.38 11.94
C GLY A 51 -5.83 -10.06 11.57
N SER A 52 -6.61 -9.73 12.54
CA SER A 52 -8.01 -9.36 12.41
C SER A 52 -8.24 -8.28 11.34
N ARG A 53 -9.40 -8.33 10.69
CA ARG A 53 -9.88 -7.33 9.73
C ARG A 53 -10.22 -6.04 10.45
N THR A 54 -9.21 -5.21 10.71
CA THR A 54 -9.34 -3.91 11.36
C THR A 54 -8.89 -2.78 10.46
N ILE A 55 -9.43 -1.58 10.67
CA ILE A 55 -8.99 -0.37 9.96
C ILE A 55 -7.50 -0.12 10.20
N LYS A 56 -7.00 -0.32 11.41
CA LYS A 56 -5.56 -0.21 11.70
C LYS A 56 -4.71 -1.09 10.79
N ASN A 57 -5.10 -2.35 10.60
CA ASN A 57 -4.36 -3.28 9.75
C ASN A 57 -4.52 -2.94 8.27
N TYR A 58 -5.69 -2.44 7.85
CA TYR A 58 -5.92 -1.96 6.50
C TYR A 58 -4.99 -0.79 6.15
N LEU A 59 -4.96 0.24 7.01
CA LEU A 59 -4.10 1.40 6.81
C LEU A 59 -2.61 1.04 6.91
N ALA A 60 -2.23 0.16 7.84
CA ALA A 60 -0.86 -0.34 7.92
C ALA A 60 -0.45 -1.06 6.63
N GLY A 61 -1.35 -1.84 6.03
CA GLY A 61 -1.14 -2.47 4.72
C GLY A 61 -0.98 -1.45 3.61
N ALA A 62 -1.88 -0.45 3.54
CA ALA A 62 -1.85 0.59 2.53
C ALA A 62 -0.58 1.47 2.60
N LEU A 63 -0.02 1.65 3.77
CA LEU A 63 1.21 2.45 3.95
C LEU A 63 2.51 1.70 3.63
N GLN A 64 2.47 0.38 3.45
CA GLN A 64 3.68 -0.40 3.14
C GLN A 64 4.40 0.05 1.86
N PRO A 65 3.72 0.29 0.72
CA PRO A 65 4.39 0.66 -0.52
C PRO A 65 4.79 2.13 -0.61
N VAL A 66 4.45 2.96 0.38
CA VAL A 66 4.80 4.39 0.38
C VAL A 66 6.32 4.57 0.33
N GLY A 67 6.80 5.28 -0.68
CA GLY A 67 8.22 5.45 -0.93
C GLY A 67 8.96 4.18 -1.36
N GLN A 68 8.24 3.14 -1.80
CA GLN A 68 8.80 1.86 -2.24
C GLN A 68 8.18 1.30 -3.52
N ALA A 69 7.15 1.95 -4.06
CA ALA A 69 6.52 1.55 -5.31
C ALA A 69 6.20 2.76 -6.18
N LEU A 70 6.37 2.60 -7.49
CA LEU A 70 6.07 3.62 -8.49
C LEU A 70 4.68 3.41 -9.09
N TYR A 71 4.17 4.46 -9.70
CA TYR A 71 2.95 4.36 -10.50
C TYR A 71 3.25 3.61 -11.81
N VAL A 72 2.50 2.56 -12.07
CA VAL A 72 2.54 1.81 -13.33
C VAL A 72 1.11 1.60 -13.80
N TRP A 73 0.80 2.00 -15.01
CA TRP A 73 -0.55 1.84 -15.59
C TRP A 73 -0.98 0.37 -15.62
N GLY A 74 -2.13 0.05 -15.02
CA GLY A 74 -2.60 -1.33 -14.83
C GLY A 74 -1.83 -2.10 -13.75
N GLY A 75 -0.93 -1.44 -13.02
CA GLY A 75 -0.16 -2.05 -11.95
C GLY A 75 -1.00 -2.42 -10.73
N GLY A 76 -0.58 -3.45 -10.01
CA GLY A 76 -1.31 -4.02 -8.87
C GLY A 76 -2.43 -4.98 -9.26
N TRP A 77 -2.91 -4.96 -10.50
CA TRP A 77 -3.97 -5.85 -10.97
C TRP A 77 -3.53 -7.32 -10.98
N ASN A 78 -2.31 -7.61 -11.38
CA ASN A 78 -1.76 -8.97 -11.37
C ASN A 78 -1.36 -9.44 -9.97
N ASP A 79 -0.94 -8.51 -9.12
CA ASP A 79 -0.52 -8.75 -7.75
C ASP A 79 -1.62 -8.42 -6.71
N SER A 80 -2.87 -8.25 -7.15
CA SER A 80 -4.00 -7.87 -6.31
C SER A 80 -4.31 -8.86 -5.18
N THR A 81 -3.76 -10.06 -5.23
CA THR A 81 -3.89 -11.11 -4.21
C THR A 81 -2.59 -11.39 -3.46
N ARG A 82 -1.55 -10.57 -3.67
CA ARG A 82 -0.26 -10.74 -3.01
C ARG A 82 -0.24 -10.08 -1.65
N LYS A 83 0.38 -10.75 -0.69
CA LYS A 83 0.69 -10.16 0.62
C LYS A 83 2.02 -9.40 0.55
N GLY A 84 1.98 -8.16 1.01
CA GLY A 84 3.15 -7.28 1.04
C GLY A 84 3.61 -6.80 -0.33
N THR A 85 4.48 -5.80 -0.34
CA THR A 85 5.12 -5.27 -1.56
C THR A 85 6.02 -6.34 -2.17
N SER A 86 5.99 -6.50 -3.49
CA SER A 86 6.83 -7.49 -4.16
C SER A 86 8.27 -6.99 -4.31
N GLN A 87 9.24 -7.92 -4.35
CA GLN A 87 10.63 -7.57 -4.65
C GLN A 87 10.75 -6.89 -6.02
N THR A 88 9.97 -7.31 -7.01
CA THR A 88 9.93 -6.67 -8.33
C THR A 88 9.56 -5.19 -8.26
N MET A 89 8.58 -4.81 -7.43
CA MET A 89 8.18 -3.41 -7.24
C MET A 89 9.29 -2.61 -6.56
N THR A 90 9.90 -3.16 -5.52
CA THR A 90 10.99 -2.51 -4.79
C THR A 90 12.24 -2.36 -5.65
N ASP A 91 12.60 -3.38 -6.40
CA ASP A 91 13.76 -3.33 -7.32
C ASP A 91 13.53 -2.30 -8.43
N PHE A 92 12.30 -2.27 -8.97
CA PHE A 92 11.93 -1.28 -9.98
C PHE A 92 12.00 0.14 -9.42
N TYR A 93 11.44 0.39 -8.24
CA TYR A 93 11.54 1.68 -7.56
C TYR A 93 12.99 2.12 -7.39
N ASN A 94 13.85 1.24 -6.87
CA ASN A 94 15.26 1.54 -6.61
C ASN A 94 16.09 1.75 -7.89
N SER A 95 15.67 1.18 -9.01
CA SER A 95 16.37 1.31 -10.30
C SER A 95 16.01 2.57 -11.06
N GLN A 96 14.94 3.30 -10.68
CA GLN A 96 14.49 4.47 -11.41
C GLN A 96 15.30 5.72 -11.04
N SER A 97 15.51 6.55 -12.04
CA SER A 97 16.12 7.87 -11.88
C SER A 97 15.05 8.93 -11.60
N SER A 98 15.50 10.15 -11.29
CA SER A 98 14.64 11.34 -11.16
C SER A 98 13.86 11.69 -12.46
N SER A 99 14.19 11.06 -13.58
CA SER A 99 13.52 11.23 -14.88
C SER A 99 12.48 10.14 -15.16
N TYR A 100 12.02 9.41 -14.15
CA TYR A 100 10.96 8.43 -14.31
C TYR A 100 9.72 9.06 -14.97
N ASP A 101 9.23 8.43 -16.03
CA ASP A 101 8.00 8.79 -16.73
C ASP A 101 7.10 7.56 -16.84
N TYR A 102 5.95 7.59 -16.19
CA TYR A 102 4.99 6.49 -16.19
C TYR A 102 4.45 6.16 -17.58
N ASN A 103 4.50 7.07 -18.56
CA ASN A 103 4.04 6.82 -19.93
C ASN A 103 4.85 5.72 -20.61
N ASN A 104 6.10 5.53 -20.21
CA ASN A 104 6.95 4.44 -20.69
C ASN A 104 6.51 3.06 -20.11
N TYR A 105 5.60 3.04 -19.14
CA TYR A 105 5.14 1.84 -18.44
C TYR A 105 3.62 1.65 -18.56
N ARG A 106 3.05 2.08 -19.67
CA ARG A 106 1.62 1.89 -19.99
C ARG A 106 1.33 0.57 -20.71
N ASP A 107 2.35 -0.19 -21.03
CA ASP A 107 2.20 -1.54 -21.55
C ASP A 107 1.50 -2.42 -20.48
N LEU A 108 0.38 -3.02 -20.87
CA LEU A 108 -0.43 -3.88 -20.00
C LEU A 108 0.09 -5.33 -19.91
N SER A 109 1.33 -5.57 -20.31
CA SER A 109 1.99 -6.86 -20.12
C SER A 109 2.04 -7.22 -18.62
N THR A 110 2.00 -8.50 -18.32
CA THR A 110 2.12 -9.02 -16.94
C THR A 110 3.41 -8.52 -16.27
N ALA A 111 4.50 -8.45 -17.04
CA ALA A 111 5.80 -7.99 -16.55
C ALA A 111 5.76 -6.53 -16.09
N ASN A 112 5.09 -5.64 -16.83
CA ASN A 112 4.98 -4.25 -16.44
C ASN A 112 4.01 -4.04 -15.27
N ARG A 113 2.85 -4.69 -15.31
CA ARG A 113 1.86 -4.60 -14.22
C ARG A 113 2.40 -5.03 -12.86
N ALA A 114 3.38 -5.94 -12.84
CA ALA A 114 4.02 -6.40 -11.61
C ALA A 114 5.02 -5.40 -11.00
N LYS A 115 5.38 -4.33 -11.72
CA LYS A 115 6.42 -3.38 -11.31
C LYS A 115 5.94 -2.27 -10.37
N GLY A 116 4.63 -2.05 -10.23
CA GLY A 116 4.08 -0.97 -9.41
C GLY A 116 2.57 -1.04 -9.30
N PHE A 117 1.96 0.08 -8.95
CA PHE A 117 0.51 0.21 -8.82
C PHE A 117 -0.03 1.33 -9.69
N ASP A 118 -1.21 1.14 -10.31
CA ASP A 118 -2.08 2.26 -10.61
C ASP A 118 -2.97 2.59 -9.40
N CYS A 119 -3.81 3.62 -9.52
CA CYS A 119 -4.65 4.07 -8.39
C CYS A 119 -5.60 2.97 -7.89
N SER A 120 -6.30 2.30 -8.79
CA SER A 120 -7.28 1.25 -8.46
C SER A 120 -6.60 -0.07 -8.07
N GLY A 121 -5.48 -0.40 -8.69
CA GLY A 121 -4.65 -1.54 -8.31
C GLY A 121 -4.11 -1.41 -6.90
N PHE A 122 -3.69 -0.22 -6.50
CA PHE A 122 -3.25 0.09 -5.15
C PHE A 122 -4.36 -0.10 -4.12
N VAL A 123 -5.56 0.47 -4.37
CA VAL A 123 -6.68 0.38 -3.42
C VAL A 123 -7.17 -1.07 -3.28
N GLY A 124 -7.31 -1.80 -4.40
CA GLY A 124 -7.71 -3.20 -4.37
C GLY A 124 -6.69 -4.11 -3.71
N TRP A 125 -5.40 -3.89 -3.97
CA TRP A 125 -4.31 -4.60 -3.30
C TRP A 125 -4.29 -4.32 -1.80
N SER A 126 -4.51 -3.07 -1.38
CA SER A 126 -4.58 -2.68 0.03
C SER A 126 -5.73 -3.38 0.76
N ALA A 127 -6.91 -3.49 0.12
CA ALA A 127 -8.02 -4.26 0.66
C ALA A 127 -7.66 -5.74 0.84
N TYR A 128 -6.92 -6.33 -0.09
CA TYR A 128 -6.48 -7.71 0.02
C TYR A 128 -5.55 -7.94 1.21
N GLN A 129 -4.74 -6.95 1.63
CA GLN A 129 -3.83 -7.13 2.77
C GLN A 129 -4.57 -7.57 4.03
N VAL A 130 -5.81 -7.17 4.23
CA VAL A 130 -6.64 -7.55 5.39
C VAL A 130 -7.67 -8.62 5.09
N MET A 131 -8.29 -8.57 3.91
CA MET A 131 -9.40 -9.48 3.57
C MET A 131 -8.91 -10.88 3.22
N GLN A 132 -7.81 -10.99 2.49
CA GLN A 132 -7.12 -12.21 2.11
C GLN A 132 -8.03 -13.30 1.49
N SER A 133 -9.12 -12.86 0.87
CA SER A 133 -10.04 -13.72 0.13
C SER A 133 -10.18 -13.21 -1.29
N LYS A 134 -10.46 -14.12 -2.23
CA LYS A 134 -10.68 -13.82 -3.65
C LYS A 134 -12.16 -13.69 -3.98
N SER A 135 -13.02 -13.54 -2.98
CA SER A 135 -14.44 -13.32 -3.23
C SER A 135 -14.63 -11.97 -3.91
N GLY A 136 -15.17 -11.98 -5.10
CA GLY A 136 -15.33 -10.81 -5.94
C GLY A 136 -14.83 -11.08 -7.36
N VAL A 137 -14.51 -10.03 -8.11
CA VAL A 137 -14.05 -10.13 -9.49
C VAL A 137 -12.66 -10.76 -9.63
N GLY A 138 -12.32 -11.19 -10.82
CA GLY A 138 -11.11 -11.97 -11.13
C GLY A 138 -9.76 -11.32 -10.74
N SER A 139 -9.72 -10.02 -10.47
CA SER A 139 -8.56 -9.28 -9.99
C SER A 139 -8.59 -9.01 -8.47
N GLY A 140 -9.23 -9.86 -7.69
CA GLY A 140 -9.38 -9.69 -6.24
C GLY A 140 -10.36 -8.58 -5.90
N TYR A 141 -9.91 -7.53 -5.20
CA TYR A 141 -10.74 -6.37 -4.83
C TYR A 141 -10.53 -5.18 -5.76
N THR A 142 -9.78 -5.35 -6.85
CA THR A 142 -9.46 -4.30 -7.80
C THR A 142 -10.55 -4.18 -8.85
N VAL A 143 -11.08 -2.98 -9.01
CA VAL A 143 -12.01 -2.57 -10.07
C VAL A 143 -11.61 -1.17 -10.52
N VAL A 144 -12.06 -0.74 -11.69
CA VAL A 144 -11.77 0.62 -12.20
C VAL A 144 -12.29 1.69 -11.24
N SER A 145 -11.60 2.82 -11.17
CA SER A 145 -11.84 3.87 -10.16
C SER A 145 -13.32 4.31 -10.09
N GLY A 146 -13.97 4.55 -11.21
CA GLY A 146 -15.38 4.98 -11.24
C GLY A 146 -16.39 3.95 -10.72
N GLU A 147 -16.01 2.69 -10.60
CA GLU A 147 -16.89 1.59 -10.13
C GLU A 147 -16.61 1.17 -8.69
N ILE A 148 -15.50 1.61 -8.10
CA ILE A 148 -15.01 1.09 -6.83
C ILE A 148 -16.00 1.28 -5.68
N GLY A 149 -16.69 2.43 -5.63
CA GLY A 149 -17.71 2.72 -4.62
C GLY A 149 -18.90 1.78 -4.71
N SER A 150 -19.45 1.59 -5.92
CA SER A 150 -20.57 0.67 -6.17
C SER A 150 -20.18 -0.77 -5.86
N TYR A 151 -18.98 -1.16 -6.21
CA TYR A 151 -18.46 -2.49 -5.95
C TYR A 151 -18.30 -2.76 -4.44
N TYR A 152 -17.65 -1.87 -3.70
CA TYR A 152 -17.48 -2.06 -2.25
C TYR A 152 -18.80 -1.97 -1.49
N LYS A 153 -19.72 -1.11 -1.93
CA LYS A 153 -21.08 -1.09 -1.39
C LYS A 153 -21.81 -2.42 -1.60
N SER A 154 -21.68 -3.04 -2.78
CA SER A 154 -22.31 -4.34 -3.08
C SER A 154 -21.77 -5.47 -2.18
N MET A 155 -20.54 -5.34 -1.69
CA MET A 155 -19.94 -6.26 -0.72
C MET A 155 -20.33 -5.97 0.74
N GLY A 156 -21.15 -4.95 0.97
CA GLY A 156 -21.58 -4.58 2.32
C GLY A 156 -20.50 -3.83 3.14
N TRP A 157 -19.51 -3.21 2.45
CA TRP A 157 -18.39 -2.53 3.14
C TRP A 157 -18.68 -1.08 3.49
N GLY A 158 -19.87 -0.59 3.22
CA GLY A 158 -20.26 0.76 3.57
C GLY A 158 -21.32 1.35 2.66
N SER A 159 -21.47 2.66 2.73
CA SER A 159 -22.37 3.47 1.91
C SER A 159 -21.57 4.45 1.06
N ILE A 160 -22.19 4.97 -0.01
CA ILE A 160 -21.60 5.99 -0.86
C ILE A 160 -22.05 7.36 -0.34
N LEU A 161 -21.10 8.23 -0.05
CA LEU A 161 -21.34 9.66 0.09
C LEU A 161 -21.21 10.32 -1.28
N THR A 162 -22.22 11.06 -1.68
CA THR A 162 -22.23 11.79 -2.95
C THR A 162 -21.54 13.15 -2.78
N GLN A 163 -21.15 13.79 -3.88
CA GLN A 163 -20.63 15.15 -3.85
C GLN A 163 -21.59 16.13 -3.15
N ALA A 164 -22.90 15.94 -3.30
CA ALA A 164 -23.89 16.76 -2.59
C ALA A 164 -23.84 16.57 -1.07
N ASN A 165 -23.57 15.36 -0.58
CA ASN A 165 -23.35 15.11 0.85
C ASN A 165 -22.06 15.79 1.34
N LEU A 166 -20.99 15.76 0.53
CA LEU A 166 -19.71 16.36 0.86
C LEU A 166 -19.73 17.90 0.80
N ALA A 167 -20.67 18.50 0.06
CA ALA A 167 -20.86 19.95 -0.02
C ALA A 167 -21.56 20.56 1.21
N SER A 168 -22.13 19.73 2.11
CA SER A 168 -22.67 20.18 3.38
C SER A 168 -21.57 20.29 4.44
N ASP A 169 -21.67 21.23 5.37
CA ASP A 169 -20.68 21.43 6.43
C ASP A 169 -20.61 20.28 7.44
N ASP A 170 -21.57 19.33 7.39
CA ASP A 170 -21.71 18.23 8.35
C ASP A 170 -21.06 16.92 7.92
N TRP A 171 -20.36 16.89 6.76
CA TRP A 171 -19.71 15.65 6.33
C TRP A 171 -18.45 15.34 7.13
N THR A 172 -18.22 14.06 7.33
CA THR A 172 -17.02 13.52 7.96
C THR A 172 -16.56 12.31 7.18
N VAL A 173 -15.28 12.26 6.88
CA VAL A 173 -14.61 11.06 6.38
C VAL A 173 -13.79 10.44 7.49
N TYR A 174 -13.71 9.12 7.45
CA TYR A 174 -13.03 8.34 8.46
C TYR A 174 -11.79 7.64 7.90
N PRO A 175 -10.79 7.38 8.76
CA PRO A 175 -9.66 6.54 8.35
C PRO A 175 -10.14 5.21 7.76
N GLY A 176 -9.68 4.91 6.55
CA GLY A 176 -10.08 3.70 5.83
C GLY A 176 -11.19 3.87 4.80
N ASP A 177 -11.85 5.04 4.78
CA ASP A 177 -12.77 5.36 3.69
C ASP A 177 -12.01 5.43 2.36
N VAL A 178 -12.70 5.11 1.27
CA VAL A 178 -12.16 5.15 -0.09
C VAL A 178 -12.83 6.28 -0.86
N GLY A 179 -12.01 7.24 -1.26
CA GLY A 179 -12.43 8.29 -2.18
C GLY A 179 -12.23 7.87 -3.63
N TYR A 180 -13.11 8.33 -4.52
CA TYR A 180 -13.01 8.02 -5.94
C TYR A 180 -13.75 9.02 -6.83
N ASP A 181 -13.28 9.10 -8.05
CA ASP A 181 -13.98 9.74 -9.18
C ASP A 181 -13.85 8.87 -10.44
N SER A 182 -14.20 9.41 -11.60
CA SER A 182 -14.15 8.66 -12.86
C SER A 182 -12.74 8.28 -13.30
N GLY A 183 -11.70 8.96 -12.81
CA GLY A 183 -10.31 8.82 -13.27
C GLY A 183 -9.33 8.40 -12.16
N HIS A 184 -9.71 8.51 -10.90
CA HIS A 184 -8.81 8.30 -9.78
C HIS A 184 -9.49 7.69 -8.55
N THR A 185 -8.68 7.08 -7.66
CA THR A 185 -9.13 6.59 -6.36
C THR A 185 -8.01 6.63 -5.34
N TRP A 186 -8.38 6.76 -4.05
CA TRP A 186 -7.45 6.93 -2.93
C TRP A 186 -8.03 6.38 -1.63
N ILE A 187 -7.18 6.22 -0.62
CA ILE A 187 -7.58 5.79 0.72
C ILE A 187 -7.41 6.97 1.66
N ILE A 188 -8.40 7.22 2.51
CA ILE A 188 -8.38 8.27 3.51
C ILE A 188 -7.65 7.77 4.75
N LEU A 189 -6.66 8.52 5.20
CA LEU A 189 -5.91 8.28 6.44
C LEU A 189 -6.52 9.02 7.63
N GLY A 190 -7.18 10.14 7.37
CA GLY A 190 -7.82 10.96 8.38
C GLY A 190 -8.34 12.27 7.84
N GLN A 191 -9.06 13.02 8.67
CA GLN A 191 -9.56 14.34 8.37
C GLN A 191 -8.95 15.36 9.33
N CYS A 192 -8.50 16.50 8.78
CA CYS A 192 -7.97 17.61 9.54
C CYS A 192 -9.10 18.50 10.11
N ALA A 193 -8.75 19.39 11.03
CA ALA A 193 -9.71 20.31 11.65
C ALA A 193 -10.36 21.28 10.64
N ASP A 194 -9.67 21.63 9.58
CA ASP A 194 -10.15 22.46 8.47
C ASP A 194 -10.98 21.67 7.44
N LYS A 195 -11.35 20.43 7.75
CA LYS A 195 -12.07 19.49 6.89
C LYS A 195 -11.26 18.91 5.72
N SER A 196 -10.01 19.30 5.50
CA SER A 196 -9.16 18.63 4.52
C SER A 196 -8.91 17.18 4.89
N ALA A 197 -8.74 16.30 3.90
CA ALA A 197 -8.44 14.91 4.12
C ALA A 197 -6.95 14.62 3.89
N VAL A 198 -6.36 13.82 4.78
CA VAL A 198 -5.06 13.21 4.54
C VAL A 198 -5.30 11.89 3.81
N ILE A 199 -4.67 11.71 2.67
CA ILE A 199 -4.88 10.55 1.80
C ILE A 199 -3.59 9.83 1.49
N VAL A 200 -3.70 8.56 1.11
CA VAL A 200 -2.65 7.81 0.43
C VAL A 200 -3.20 7.28 -0.89
N HIS A 201 -2.42 7.43 -1.94
CA HIS A 201 -2.80 7.02 -3.29
C HIS A 201 -1.58 6.67 -4.14
N SER A 202 -1.79 5.96 -5.23
CA SER A 202 -0.79 5.82 -6.29
C SER A 202 -1.13 6.76 -7.43
N THR A 203 -0.19 7.63 -7.79
CA THR A 203 -0.40 8.69 -8.79
C THR A 203 0.76 8.76 -9.78
N PRO A 204 0.52 9.14 -11.05
CA PRO A 204 1.58 9.32 -12.04
C PRO A 204 2.68 10.26 -11.53
N ASN A 205 3.94 9.92 -11.85
CA ASN A 205 5.16 10.67 -11.52
C ASN A 205 5.54 10.72 -10.02
N ALA A 206 4.75 10.13 -9.14
CA ALA A 206 5.07 10.11 -7.72
C ALA A 206 5.08 8.68 -7.12
N GLY A 207 4.27 7.76 -7.67
CA GLY A 207 4.06 6.44 -7.08
C GLY A 207 3.11 6.48 -5.88
N VAL A 208 3.39 5.67 -4.89
CA VAL A 208 2.62 5.61 -3.63
C VAL A 208 3.34 6.39 -2.56
#